data_d82eb3adffd0604a6a6790b84bb5ca9e
#
_entry.id   d82eb3adffd0604a6a6790b84bb5ca9e
#
_cell.length_a   1.000
_cell.length_b   1.000
_cell.length_c   1.000
_cell.angle_alpha   90.00
_cell.angle_beta   90.00
_cell.angle_gamma   90.00
#
_symmetry.space_group_name_H-M   'P 1'
#
loop_
_entity.id
_entity.type
_entity.pdbx_description
1 polymer ?
#
loop_
_entity_poly.entity_id
_entity_poly.type
_entity_poly.pdbx_seq_one_letter_code
_entity_poly.pdbx_strand_id
1 'polypeptide(L)'
;FVLPQDTHSENAVEFESFPAHCVRGTDESTTVPELLSLPFSDLFLVIEKNSISSSIDTKLDAWLTGNPQLTTFLVVGDCTDFCVYQLAMHLRLRANATNLPDVRVIVPLDGVDTFDIPVDVAEGIGAMPHHADLMHLVFLFSMAQNGIEIVAEVV
;
A
#
# COMPACT_ATOMS: atom_id res chain seq x y z
N PHE A 1 -14.61 -2.62 0.96
CA PHE A 1 -13.32 -2.10 0.47
C PHE A 1 -12.63 -1.35 1.60
N VAL A 2 -11.34 -1.59 1.80
CA VAL A 2 -10.52 -0.86 2.78
C VAL A 2 -9.49 -0.04 2.00
N LEU A 3 -9.43 1.25 2.29
CA LEU A 3 -8.54 2.20 1.67
C LEU A 3 -7.54 2.71 2.72
N PRO A 4 -6.36 2.07 2.86
CA PRO A 4 -5.27 2.67 3.63
C PRO A 4 -4.79 3.92 2.88
N GLN A 5 -4.92 5.08 3.52
CA GLN A 5 -4.72 6.37 2.87
C GLN A 5 -3.70 7.19 3.63
N ASP A 6 -2.69 7.68 2.92
CA ASP A 6 -1.71 8.59 3.50
C ASP A 6 -2.40 9.85 4.00
N THR A 7 -2.18 10.13 5.27
CA THR A 7 -2.72 11.32 5.94
C THR A 7 -1.72 11.72 7.01
N HIS A 8 -0.62 12.30 6.55
CA HIS A 8 0.52 12.64 7.39
C HIS A 8 0.25 13.83 8.29
N SER A 9 0.83 13.79 9.48
CA SER A 9 0.92 14.99 10.31
C SER A 9 1.84 16.02 9.65
N GLU A 10 1.62 17.29 9.92
CA GLU A 10 2.37 18.41 9.34
C GLU A 10 3.90 18.27 9.51
N ASN A 11 4.32 17.62 10.61
CA ASN A 11 5.72 17.37 10.96
C ASN A 11 6.01 15.86 11.01
N ALA A 12 5.54 15.09 10.02
CA ALA A 12 5.80 13.65 9.99
C ALA A 12 7.30 13.37 9.88
N VAL A 13 7.80 12.45 10.72
CA VAL A 13 9.21 12.02 10.70
C VAL A 13 9.60 11.41 9.35
N GLU A 14 8.63 10.83 8.64
CA GLU A 14 8.83 10.25 7.31
C GLU A 14 9.30 11.30 6.29
N PHE A 15 9.02 12.59 6.51
CA PHE A 15 9.48 13.68 5.66
C PHE A 15 10.99 13.97 5.75
N GLU A 16 11.70 13.31 6.66
CA GLU A 16 13.17 13.27 6.63
C GLU A 16 13.71 12.41 5.46
N SER A 17 12.91 11.48 4.96
CA SER A 17 13.27 10.56 3.86
C SER A 17 12.54 10.83 2.55
N PHE A 18 11.36 11.46 2.63
CA PHE A 18 10.51 11.78 1.49
C PHE A 18 10.09 13.24 1.54
N PRO A 19 9.89 13.91 0.40
CA PRO A 19 9.27 15.24 0.38
C PRO A 19 7.93 15.21 1.11
N ALA A 20 7.53 16.33 1.72
CA ALA A 20 6.22 16.45 2.34
C ALA A 20 5.11 16.20 1.31
N HIS A 21 4.21 15.30 1.62
CA HIS A 21 3.10 14.87 0.76
C HIS A 21 1.92 14.43 1.63
N CYS A 22 0.73 14.38 1.05
CA CYS A 22 -0.49 13.90 1.70
C CYS A 22 -0.70 14.46 3.13
N VAL A 23 -0.32 15.72 3.35
CA VAL A 23 -0.46 16.37 4.65
C VAL A 23 -1.94 16.48 4.99
N ARG A 24 -2.31 16.10 6.21
CA ARG A 24 -3.70 16.11 6.70
C ARG A 24 -4.38 17.46 6.42
N GLY A 25 -5.53 17.40 5.78
CA GLY A 25 -6.34 18.57 5.43
C GLY A 25 -5.98 19.23 4.10
N THR A 26 -5.04 18.67 3.34
CA THR A 26 -4.79 19.05 1.95
C THR A 26 -5.54 18.13 0.99
N ASP A 27 -5.69 18.54 -0.26
CA ASP A 27 -6.36 17.74 -1.30
C ASP A 27 -5.64 16.42 -1.56
N GLU A 28 -4.30 16.39 -1.43
CA GLU A 28 -3.48 15.18 -1.57
C GLU A 28 -3.80 14.10 -0.52
N SER A 29 -4.31 14.50 0.65
CA SER A 29 -4.69 13.57 1.71
C SER A 29 -6.13 13.07 1.61
N THR A 30 -6.79 13.27 0.48
CA THR A 30 -8.18 12.83 0.26
C THR A 30 -8.26 11.75 -0.83
N THR A 31 -9.28 10.90 -0.73
CA THR A 31 -9.55 9.91 -1.78
C THR A 31 -9.88 10.64 -3.10
N VAL A 32 -9.27 10.21 -4.18
CA VAL A 32 -9.43 10.84 -5.50
C VAL A 32 -10.89 10.81 -5.98
N PRO A 33 -11.35 11.86 -6.69
CA PRO A 33 -12.75 11.97 -7.13
C PRO A 33 -13.23 10.80 -7.99
N GLU A 34 -12.33 10.18 -8.76
CA GLU A 34 -12.62 9.04 -9.64
C GLU A 34 -13.09 7.83 -8.80
N LEU A 35 -12.45 7.56 -7.67
CA LEU A 35 -12.88 6.50 -6.75
C LEU A 35 -14.15 6.88 -6.00
N LEU A 36 -14.29 8.14 -5.57
CA LEU A 36 -15.48 8.61 -4.88
C LEU A 36 -16.73 8.62 -5.79
N SER A 37 -16.56 8.67 -7.12
CA SER A 37 -17.65 8.62 -8.09
C SER A 37 -18.17 7.21 -8.37
N LEU A 38 -17.50 6.18 -7.88
CA LEU A 38 -17.94 4.80 -8.07
C LEU A 38 -19.26 4.52 -7.36
N PRO A 39 -20.16 3.72 -7.97
CA PRO A 39 -21.51 3.49 -7.42
C PRO A 39 -21.53 2.72 -6.09
N PHE A 40 -20.38 2.27 -5.62
CA PHE A 40 -20.17 1.55 -4.36
C PHE A 40 -19.18 2.25 -3.41
N SER A 41 -18.93 3.54 -3.64
CA SER A 41 -17.98 4.31 -2.81
C SER A 41 -18.45 4.46 -1.35
N ASP A 42 -19.73 4.33 -1.08
CA ASP A 42 -20.32 4.27 0.28
C ASP A 42 -19.86 3.04 1.09
N LEU A 43 -19.31 2.02 0.43
CA LEU A 43 -18.72 0.85 1.07
C LEU A 43 -17.24 1.04 1.43
N PHE A 44 -16.65 2.17 1.13
CA PHE A 44 -15.24 2.44 1.41
C PHE A 44 -15.02 2.72 2.89
N LEU A 45 -14.10 1.95 3.47
CA LEU A 45 -13.57 2.20 4.81
C LEU A 45 -12.18 2.81 4.66
N VAL A 46 -12.07 4.10 4.86
CA VAL A 46 -10.79 4.80 4.88
C VAL A 46 -10.10 4.53 6.22
N ILE A 47 -8.84 4.09 6.14
CA ILE A 47 -7.95 3.93 7.28
C ILE A 47 -6.76 4.88 7.06
N GLU A 48 -6.80 6.01 7.73
CA GLU A 48 -5.70 6.98 7.68
C GLU A 48 -4.43 6.40 8.28
N LYS A 49 -3.29 6.66 7.63
CA LYS A 49 -1.97 6.25 8.09
C LYS A 49 -0.97 7.41 8.01
N ASN A 50 -0.09 7.49 8.98
CA ASN A 50 0.94 8.53 9.09
C ASN A 50 2.34 7.99 8.72
N SER A 51 2.39 6.88 8.02
CA SER A 51 3.61 6.25 7.52
C SER A 51 3.30 5.29 6.38
N ILE A 52 4.33 4.79 5.71
CA ILE A 52 4.21 3.73 4.68
C ILE A 52 3.41 2.52 5.20
N SER A 53 3.50 2.20 6.48
CA SER A 53 2.79 1.04 7.05
C SER A 53 1.31 1.31 7.24
N SER A 54 0.47 0.46 6.65
CA SER A 54 -0.98 0.49 6.85
C SER A 54 -1.43 -0.11 8.19
N SER A 55 -0.54 -0.77 8.95
CA SER A 55 -0.89 -1.49 10.18
C SER A 55 -0.37 -0.83 11.45
N ILE A 56 0.76 -0.10 11.37
CA ILE A 56 1.38 0.53 12.55
C ILE A 56 0.59 1.78 12.93
N ASP A 57 0.12 1.83 14.17
CA ASP A 57 -0.66 2.93 14.75
C ASP A 57 -1.93 3.27 13.94
N THR A 58 -2.57 2.24 13.37
CA THR A 58 -3.82 2.36 12.62
C THR A 58 -4.90 1.43 13.17
N LYS A 59 -6.10 1.51 12.59
CA LYS A 59 -7.22 0.63 12.95
C LYS A 59 -7.23 -0.69 12.15
N LEU A 60 -6.25 -0.94 11.27
CA LEU A 60 -6.28 -2.10 10.37
C LEU A 60 -6.32 -3.43 11.12
N ASP A 61 -5.43 -3.65 12.09
CA ASP A 61 -5.37 -4.91 12.81
C ASP A 61 -6.63 -5.18 13.66
N ALA A 62 -7.20 -4.13 14.25
CA ALA A 62 -8.46 -4.24 14.97
C ALA A 62 -9.59 -4.61 14.00
N TRP A 63 -9.62 -4.00 12.82
CA TRP A 63 -10.61 -4.32 11.79
C TRP A 63 -10.46 -5.75 11.26
N LEU A 64 -9.23 -6.20 10.95
CA LEU A 64 -8.95 -7.58 10.54
C LEU A 64 -9.39 -8.60 11.61
N THR A 65 -9.14 -8.28 12.88
CA THR A 65 -9.54 -9.14 14.01
C THR A 65 -11.06 -9.20 14.16
N GLY A 66 -11.76 -8.11 13.89
CA GLY A 66 -13.22 -8.04 13.90
C GLY A 66 -13.90 -8.70 12.69
N ASN A 67 -13.13 -9.07 11.66
CA ASN A 67 -13.62 -9.66 10.42
C ASN A 67 -12.92 -11.00 10.09
N PRO A 68 -12.94 -11.99 11.00
CA PRO A 68 -12.17 -13.22 10.82
C PRO A 68 -12.66 -14.12 9.67
N GLN A 69 -13.83 -13.85 9.11
CA GLN A 69 -14.39 -14.54 7.95
C GLN A 69 -13.71 -14.14 6.62
N LEU A 70 -12.97 -13.04 6.60
CA LEU A 70 -12.26 -12.60 5.42
C LEU A 70 -10.95 -13.39 5.28
N THR A 71 -10.88 -14.18 4.24
CA THR A 71 -9.74 -15.05 3.95
C THR A 71 -9.04 -14.75 2.64
N THR A 72 -9.61 -13.88 1.80
CA THR A 72 -8.99 -13.46 0.54
C THR A 72 -8.87 -11.95 0.50
N PHE A 73 -7.64 -11.49 0.31
CA PHE A 73 -7.29 -10.08 0.22
C PHE A 73 -6.69 -9.79 -1.14
N LEU A 74 -7.33 -8.89 -1.88
CA LEU A 74 -6.80 -8.33 -3.11
C LEU A 74 -6.15 -6.99 -2.76
N VAL A 75 -4.84 -6.88 -2.98
CA VAL A 75 -4.08 -5.66 -2.68
C VAL A 75 -3.73 -4.97 -3.99
N VAL A 76 -4.18 -3.74 -4.13
CA VAL A 76 -3.96 -2.87 -5.31
C VAL A 76 -3.54 -1.48 -4.87
N GLY A 77 -3.02 -0.70 -5.79
CA GLY A 77 -2.60 0.69 -5.56
C GLY A 77 -1.10 0.90 -5.78
N ASP A 78 -0.57 1.94 -5.18
CA ASP A 78 0.83 2.35 -5.28
C ASP A 78 1.41 2.78 -3.92
N CYS A 79 2.72 2.73 -3.75
CA CYS A 79 3.68 2.15 -4.72
C CYS A 79 3.95 0.68 -4.41
N THR A 80 4.25 -0.11 -5.45
CA THR A 80 4.48 -1.57 -5.34
C THR A 80 5.48 -1.93 -4.26
N ASP A 81 6.59 -1.20 -4.16
CA ASP A 81 7.73 -1.45 -3.26
C ASP A 81 7.58 -0.76 -1.89
N PHE A 82 6.60 0.10 -1.72
CA PHE A 82 6.30 0.80 -0.47
C PHE A 82 4.98 0.32 0.16
N CYS A 83 3.91 1.05 -0.04
CA CYS A 83 2.64 0.81 0.65
C CYS A 83 2.02 -0.55 0.30
N VAL A 84 2.05 -0.95 -0.97
CA VAL A 84 1.54 -2.25 -1.44
C VAL A 84 2.33 -3.39 -0.81
N TYR A 85 3.68 -3.33 -0.88
CA TYR A 85 4.55 -4.33 -0.28
C TYR A 85 4.30 -4.46 1.22
N GLN A 86 4.28 -3.34 1.96
CA GLN A 86 4.08 -3.35 3.41
C GLN A 86 2.74 -3.96 3.79
N LEU A 87 1.66 -3.60 3.07
CA LEU A 87 0.33 -4.14 3.34
C LEU A 87 0.24 -5.63 3.01
N ALA A 88 0.69 -6.03 1.82
CA ALA A 88 0.62 -7.43 1.38
C ALA A 88 1.44 -8.34 2.30
N MET A 89 2.66 -7.92 2.66
CA MET A 89 3.51 -8.64 3.62
C MET A 89 2.88 -8.70 5.00
N HIS A 90 2.30 -7.60 5.49
CA HIS A 90 1.62 -7.60 6.80
C HIS A 90 0.49 -8.63 6.84
N LEU A 91 -0.38 -8.65 5.84
CA LEU A 91 -1.50 -9.60 5.74
C LEU A 91 -1.00 -11.06 5.71
N ARG A 92 0.04 -11.34 4.90
CA ARG A 92 0.62 -12.68 4.79
C ARG A 92 1.31 -13.12 6.07
N LEU A 93 2.17 -12.27 6.63
CA LEU A 93 2.92 -12.59 7.85
C LEU A 93 2.00 -12.71 9.08
N ARG A 94 0.95 -11.87 9.16
CA ARG A 94 -0.08 -12.01 10.19
C ARG A 94 -0.76 -13.37 10.10
N ALA A 95 -1.16 -13.80 8.91
CA ALA A 95 -1.78 -15.13 8.72
C ALA A 95 -0.83 -16.26 9.09
N ASN A 96 0.46 -16.15 8.74
CA ASN A 96 1.49 -17.13 9.12
C ASN A 96 1.66 -17.19 10.65
N ALA A 97 1.78 -16.05 11.30
CA ALA A 97 2.00 -15.95 12.75
C ALA A 97 0.80 -16.47 13.58
N THR A 98 -0.40 -16.33 13.04
CA THR A 98 -1.64 -16.77 13.70
C THR A 98 -2.17 -18.13 13.19
N ASN A 99 -1.39 -18.82 12.35
CA ASN A 99 -1.72 -20.12 11.78
C ASN A 99 -3.09 -20.16 11.07
N LEU A 100 -3.34 -19.20 10.18
CA LEU A 100 -4.52 -19.12 9.33
C LEU A 100 -4.19 -19.66 7.91
N PRO A 101 -4.36 -20.96 7.64
CA PRO A 101 -3.88 -21.60 6.40
C PRO A 101 -4.66 -21.16 5.15
N ASP A 102 -5.92 -20.77 5.31
CA ASP A 102 -6.82 -20.44 4.19
C ASP A 102 -6.71 -18.99 3.74
N VAL A 103 -5.86 -18.18 4.37
CA VAL A 103 -5.68 -16.78 3.98
C VAL A 103 -4.86 -16.69 2.70
N ARG A 104 -5.45 -16.06 1.69
CA ARG A 104 -4.84 -15.71 0.43
C ARG A 104 -4.61 -14.21 0.36
N VAL A 105 -3.43 -13.81 -0.09
CA VAL A 105 -3.10 -12.42 -0.42
C VAL A 105 -2.71 -12.39 -1.90
N ILE A 106 -3.43 -11.61 -2.68
CA ILE A 106 -3.31 -11.56 -4.13
C ILE A 106 -2.91 -10.15 -4.54
N VAL A 107 -1.89 -10.03 -5.37
CA VAL A 107 -1.46 -8.76 -5.98
C VAL A 107 -1.51 -8.91 -7.49
N PRO A 108 -2.43 -8.22 -8.18
CA PRO A 108 -2.48 -8.22 -9.64
C PRO A 108 -1.46 -7.24 -10.21
N LEU A 109 -0.76 -7.65 -11.27
CA LEU A 109 0.27 -6.83 -11.92
C LEU A 109 -0.30 -5.56 -12.55
N ASP A 110 -1.50 -5.65 -13.09
CA ASP A 110 -2.23 -4.52 -13.70
C ASP A 110 -2.89 -3.58 -12.68
N GLY A 111 -2.82 -3.92 -11.39
CA GLY A 111 -3.39 -3.14 -10.29
C GLY A 111 -2.35 -2.46 -9.39
N VAL A 112 -1.07 -2.56 -9.71
CA VAL A 112 0.02 -1.98 -8.89
C VAL A 112 1.11 -1.37 -9.77
N ASP A 113 1.70 -0.26 -9.29
CA ASP A 113 2.78 0.42 -10.00
C ASP A 113 3.69 1.16 -8.99
N THR A 114 4.80 1.72 -9.47
CA THR A 114 5.69 2.57 -8.68
C THR A 114 6.31 3.69 -9.52
N PHE A 115 6.82 4.71 -8.86
CA PHE A 115 7.41 5.89 -9.51
C PHE A 115 8.84 5.64 -10.00
N ASP A 116 9.30 6.49 -10.94
CA ASP A 116 10.68 6.51 -11.41
C ASP A 116 11.34 7.86 -11.13
N ILE A 117 12.56 7.84 -10.59
CA ILE A 117 13.41 9.03 -10.43
C ILE A 117 14.78 8.71 -11.03
N PRO A 118 15.05 9.13 -12.28
CA PRO A 118 16.35 8.98 -12.91
C PRO A 118 17.48 9.66 -12.11
N VAL A 119 18.70 9.15 -12.24
CA VAL A 119 19.86 9.59 -11.44
C VAL A 119 20.09 11.12 -11.59
N ASP A 120 20.03 11.63 -12.81
CA ASP A 120 20.24 13.05 -13.10
C ASP A 120 19.15 13.95 -12.50
N VAL A 121 17.91 13.47 -12.47
CA VAL A 121 16.80 14.16 -11.80
C VAL A 121 16.99 14.14 -10.28
N ALA A 122 17.32 12.97 -9.73
CA ALA A 122 17.54 12.80 -8.29
C ALA A 122 18.65 13.71 -7.76
N GLU A 123 19.78 13.80 -8.49
CA GLU A 123 20.89 14.70 -8.15
C GLU A 123 20.44 16.19 -8.17
N GLY A 124 19.60 16.56 -9.14
CA GLY A 124 19.08 17.93 -9.28
C GLY A 124 18.15 18.38 -8.15
N ILE A 125 17.41 17.44 -7.55
CA ILE A 125 16.44 17.73 -6.48
C ILE A 125 16.89 17.29 -5.09
N GLY A 126 18.10 16.69 -4.98
CA GLY A 126 18.63 16.18 -3.70
C GLY A 126 17.89 14.96 -3.17
N ALA A 127 17.31 14.14 -4.06
CA ALA A 127 16.61 12.90 -3.71
C ALA A 127 17.47 11.66 -3.99
N MET A 128 17.02 10.51 -3.54
CA MET A 128 17.59 9.22 -3.91
C MET A 128 17.03 8.79 -5.28
N PRO A 129 17.86 8.32 -6.22
CA PRO A 129 17.36 7.77 -7.48
C PRO A 129 16.53 6.51 -7.23
N HIS A 130 15.49 6.32 -8.03
CA HIS A 130 14.56 5.20 -7.90
C HIS A 130 14.24 4.65 -9.30
N HIS A 131 14.58 3.39 -9.54
CA HIS A 131 14.38 2.75 -10.84
C HIS A 131 13.08 1.93 -10.77
N ALA A 132 11.99 2.45 -11.34
CA ALA A 132 10.66 1.86 -11.27
C ALA A 132 10.62 0.37 -11.64
N ASP A 133 11.05 0.00 -12.86
CA ASP A 133 10.98 -1.38 -13.36
C ASP A 133 11.75 -2.37 -12.47
N LEU A 134 12.92 -1.95 -11.97
CA LEU A 134 13.74 -2.79 -11.10
C LEU A 134 13.06 -3.01 -9.75
N MET A 135 12.61 -1.93 -9.11
CA MET A 135 11.96 -2.00 -7.80
C MET A 135 10.65 -2.76 -7.87
N HIS A 136 9.82 -2.48 -8.87
CA HIS A 136 8.59 -3.21 -9.11
C HIS A 136 8.86 -4.73 -9.21
N LEU A 137 9.78 -5.16 -10.08
CA LEU A 137 10.11 -6.56 -10.26
C LEU A 137 10.66 -7.22 -8.99
N VAL A 138 11.62 -6.57 -8.32
CA VAL A 138 12.27 -7.10 -7.11
C VAL A 138 11.27 -7.29 -5.98
N PHE A 139 10.38 -6.33 -5.75
CA PHE A 139 9.40 -6.41 -4.67
C PHE A 139 8.26 -7.38 -4.97
N LEU A 140 7.80 -7.49 -6.22
CA LEU A 140 6.87 -8.54 -6.63
C LEU A 140 7.48 -9.93 -6.43
N PHE A 141 8.74 -10.12 -6.82
CA PHE A 141 9.45 -11.38 -6.58
C PHE A 141 9.57 -11.68 -5.08
N SER A 142 9.91 -10.69 -4.26
CA SER A 142 9.97 -10.83 -2.80
C SER A 142 8.62 -11.24 -2.21
N MET A 143 7.53 -10.60 -2.65
CA MET A 143 6.17 -10.96 -2.24
C MET A 143 5.83 -12.40 -2.61
N ALA A 144 6.12 -12.82 -3.85
CA ALA A 144 5.89 -14.19 -4.32
C ALA A 144 6.66 -15.23 -3.48
N GLN A 145 7.93 -14.97 -3.16
CA GLN A 145 8.72 -15.84 -2.29
C GLN A 145 8.13 -16.00 -0.87
N ASN A 146 7.39 -15.02 -0.40
CA ASN A 146 6.73 -15.06 0.91
C ASN A 146 5.30 -15.63 0.86
N GLY A 147 4.87 -16.17 -0.28
CA GLY A 147 3.58 -16.84 -0.43
C GLY A 147 2.42 -15.90 -0.75
N ILE A 148 2.72 -14.72 -1.29
CA ILE A 148 1.71 -13.82 -1.88
C ILE A 148 1.53 -14.22 -3.33
N GLU A 149 0.28 -14.31 -3.77
CA GLU A 149 -0.08 -14.71 -5.13
C GLU A 149 0.05 -13.50 -6.07
N ILE A 150 1.04 -13.53 -6.96
CA ILE A 150 1.19 -12.53 -8.02
C ILE A 150 0.48 -13.05 -9.25
N VAL A 151 -0.51 -12.31 -9.75
CA VAL A 151 -1.33 -12.68 -10.91
C VAL A 151 -1.25 -11.61 -12.00
N ALA A 152 -1.46 -11.98 -13.25
CA ALA A 152 -1.38 -11.02 -14.35
C ALA A 152 -2.53 -10.00 -14.28
N GLU A 153 -3.74 -10.49 -14.00
CA GLU A 153 -4.97 -9.70 -13.91
C GLU A 153 -5.99 -10.41 -13.01
N VAL A 154 -7.00 -9.69 -12.59
CA VAL A 154 -8.18 -10.26 -11.90
C VAL A 154 -9.36 -10.24 -12.86
N VAL A 155 -9.93 -11.42 -13.15
CA VAL A 155 -11.05 -11.62 -14.07
C VAL A 155 -12.31 -11.97 -13.30
#